data_cf9b7958d54166199f9eeae3b9059c4f
#
_entry.id   cf9b7958d54166199f9eeae3b9059c4f
#
_cell.length_a   1.000
_cell.length_b   1.000
_cell.length_c   1.000
_cell.angle_alpha   90.00
_cell.angle_beta   90.00
_cell.angle_gamma   90.00
#
_symmetry.space_group_name_H-M   'P 1'
#
loop_
_entity.id
_entity.type
_entity.pdbx_description
1 polymer ?
#
loop_
_entity_poly.entity_id
_entity_poly.type
_entity_poly.pdbx_seq_one_letter_code
_entity_poly.pdbx_strand_id
1 'polypeptide(L)'
;VDRFIGKLDRGESMCHQMIMGAGKTTVVAPLLALLLADGKTLTMQVVPHALLEMSRNVMREKFSAVIRKPVFTFYFDRFMKIDSALYSKIKKSREMKAVVVASPTSVKSFILKFVEQAKNLEKEKEAGTGGAKKGMLGGLGFMRDKMSKVIGKKKFNEVSMGEAYYCTETLKIFRSGVLLLDEVDLLLHPLKSELNW
;
A
#
# COMPACT_ATOMS: atom_id res chain seq x y z
N VAL A 1 -10.12 -24.06 4.33
CA VAL A 1 -10.22 -23.14 3.21
C VAL A 1 -11.65 -22.65 3.06
N ASP A 2 -12.64 -23.51 2.94
CA ASP A 2 -14.06 -23.16 2.72
C ASP A 2 -14.62 -22.16 3.74
N ARG A 3 -14.24 -22.33 5.01
CA ARG A 3 -14.64 -21.38 6.07
C ARG A 3 -14.10 -19.97 5.82
N PHE A 4 -12.87 -19.84 5.31
CA PHE A 4 -12.28 -18.54 4.98
C PHE A 4 -13.03 -17.88 3.81
N ILE A 5 -13.29 -18.65 2.76
CA ILE A 5 -14.02 -18.16 1.58
C ILE A 5 -15.43 -17.74 1.97
N GLY A 6 -16.18 -18.59 2.68
CA GLY A 6 -17.54 -18.26 3.10
C GLY A 6 -17.65 -17.06 4.06
N LYS A 7 -16.58 -16.73 4.80
CA LYS A 7 -16.51 -15.50 5.60
C LYS A 7 -16.23 -14.28 4.72
N LEU A 8 -15.29 -14.42 3.80
CA LEU A 8 -14.94 -13.34 2.86
C LEU A 8 -16.12 -12.96 1.97
N ASP A 9 -16.90 -13.92 1.49
CA ASP A 9 -18.11 -13.67 0.69
C ASP A 9 -19.16 -12.84 1.46
N ARG A 10 -19.15 -12.91 2.78
CA ARG A 10 -19.98 -12.09 3.67
C ARG A 10 -19.33 -10.78 4.09
N GLY A 11 -18.12 -10.49 3.60
CA GLY A 11 -17.33 -9.32 4.00
C GLY A 11 -16.79 -9.38 5.43
N GLU A 12 -16.68 -10.60 6.00
CA GLU A 12 -16.19 -10.81 7.36
C GLU A 12 -14.71 -11.19 7.37
N SER A 13 -14.00 -10.74 8.39
CA SER A 13 -12.62 -11.19 8.66
C SER A 13 -12.61 -12.46 9.50
N MET A 14 -11.61 -13.31 9.32
CA MET A 14 -11.44 -14.54 10.08
C MET A 14 -9.99 -14.73 10.51
N CYS A 15 -9.80 -15.12 11.77
CA CYS A 15 -8.52 -15.60 12.29
C CYS A 15 -8.69 -17.08 12.66
N HIS A 16 -7.68 -17.90 12.34
CA HIS A 16 -7.69 -19.32 12.65
C HIS A 16 -6.30 -19.77 13.09
N GLN A 17 -6.23 -20.33 14.28
CA GLN A 17 -5.00 -20.91 14.80
C GLN A 17 -4.76 -22.28 14.20
N MET A 18 -3.56 -22.51 13.69
CA MET A 18 -3.12 -23.78 13.16
C MET A 18 -1.85 -24.23 13.89
N ILE A 19 -1.75 -25.53 14.13
CA ILE A 19 -0.56 -26.14 14.75
C ILE A 19 0.68 -25.90 13.87
N MET A 20 1.84 -25.72 14.46
CA MET A 20 3.11 -25.70 13.74
C MET A 20 3.28 -26.96 12.91
N GLY A 21 3.75 -26.86 11.68
CA GLY A 21 3.89 -28.00 10.76
C GLY A 21 2.61 -28.40 10.03
N ALA A 22 1.45 -27.83 10.33
CA ALA A 22 0.19 -28.13 9.64
C ALA A 22 0.10 -27.58 8.19
N GLY A 23 1.19 -27.07 7.65
CA GLY A 23 1.25 -26.59 6.26
C GLY A 23 0.58 -25.24 6.01
N LYS A 24 0.44 -24.38 7.03
CA LYS A 24 -0.18 -23.05 6.86
C LYS A 24 0.47 -22.24 5.76
N THR A 25 1.77 -22.10 5.77
CA THR A 25 2.53 -21.30 4.79
C THR A 25 2.77 -22.05 3.47
N THR A 26 2.89 -23.38 3.51
CA THR A 26 3.24 -24.20 2.34
C THR A 26 2.05 -24.74 1.55
N VAL A 27 0.87 -24.83 2.18
CA VAL A 27 -0.34 -25.39 1.57
C VAL A 27 -1.51 -24.41 1.66
N VAL A 28 -1.87 -23.99 2.88
CA VAL A 28 -3.11 -23.21 3.09
C VAL A 28 -3.01 -21.81 2.49
N ALA A 29 -1.91 -21.10 2.73
CA ALA A 29 -1.72 -19.75 2.20
C ALA A 29 -1.65 -19.74 0.65
N PRO A 30 -0.88 -20.62 -0.04
CA PRO A 30 -0.91 -20.72 -1.49
C PRO A 30 -2.31 -21.09 -2.04
N LEU A 31 -3.02 -22.00 -1.40
CA LEU A 31 -4.35 -22.40 -1.85
C LEU A 31 -5.37 -21.26 -1.71
N LEU A 32 -5.36 -20.53 -0.60
CA LEU A 32 -6.18 -19.33 -0.44
C LEU A 32 -5.81 -18.26 -1.47
N ALA A 33 -4.52 -17.98 -1.66
CA ALA A 33 -4.05 -17.03 -2.65
C ALA A 33 -4.46 -17.43 -4.08
N LEU A 34 -4.44 -18.73 -4.39
CA LEU A 34 -4.88 -19.25 -5.67
C LEU A 34 -6.36 -18.95 -5.95
N LEU A 35 -7.21 -19.20 -4.96
CA LEU A 35 -8.65 -19.03 -5.07
C LEU A 35 -9.07 -17.56 -5.06
N LEU A 36 -8.43 -16.74 -4.24
CA LEU A 36 -8.81 -15.35 -4.02
C LEU A 36 -8.27 -14.38 -5.08
N ALA A 37 -7.16 -14.71 -5.75
CA ALA A 37 -6.61 -13.89 -6.82
C ALA A 37 -7.40 -14.12 -8.13
N ASP A 38 -8.62 -13.58 -8.17
CA ASP A 38 -9.59 -13.74 -9.27
C ASP A 38 -9.47 -12.67 -10.36
N GLY A 39 -8.73 -11.59 -10.10
CA GLY A 39 -8.56 -10.44 -10.99
C GLY A 39 -9.52 -9.29 -10.70
N LYS A 40 -10.53 -9.49 -9.85
CA LYS A 40 -11.45 -8.43 -9.40
C LYS A 40 -10.88 -7.70 -8.18
N THR A 41 -10.37 -8.47 -7.24
CA THR A 41 -9.77 -7.99 -6.00
C THR A 41 -8.25 -8.22 -5.99
N LEU A 42 -7.52 -7.34 -5.32
CA LEU A 42 -6.09 -7.55 -5.08
C LEU A 42 -5.92 -8.54 -3.93
N THR A 43 -5.15 -9.61 -4.15
CA THR A 43 -4.78 -10.54 -3.09
C THR A 43 -3.37 -10.21 -2.60
N MET A 44 -3.26 -9.81 -1.35
CA MET A 44 -1.98 -9.47 -0.71
C MET A 44 -1.73 -10.39 0.49
N GLN A 45 -0.55 -11.01 0.51
CA GLN A 45 -0.07 -11.75 1.68
C GLN A 45 0.95 -10.89 2.43
N VAL A 46 0.69 -10.63 3.71
CA VAL A 46 1.62 -9.92 4.59
C VAL A 46 2.24 -10.92 5.56
N VAL A 47 3.55 -10.95 5.57
CA VAL A 47 4.35 -11.86 6.40
C VAL A 47 5.46 -11.07 7.10
N PRO A 48 5.95 -11.52 8.26
CA PRO A 48 7.12 -10.95 8.90
C PRO A 48 8.30 -10.86 7.92
N HIS A 49 9.11 -9.82 8.06
CA HIS A 49 10.23 -9.56 7.14
C HIS A 49 11.16 -10.77 6.99
N ALA A 50 11.44 -11.48 8.08
CA ALA A 50 12.28 -12.69 8.06
C ALA A 50 11.71 -13.83 7.21
N LEU A 51 10.39 -13.89 7.03
CA LEU A 51 9.71 -14.94 6.25
C LEU A 51 9.36 -14.51 4.82
N LEU A 52 9.63 -13.25 4.45
CA LEU A 52 9.23 -12.69 3.16
C LEU A 52 9.76 -13.47 1.96
N GLU A 53 11.07 -13.73 1.94
CA GLU A 53 11.72 -14.45 0.86
C GLU A 53 11.26 -15.92 0.78
N MET A 54 11.14 -16.57 1.92
CA MET A 54 10.64 -17.95 2.00
C MET A 54 9.22 -18.04 1.47
N SER A 55 8.31 -17.18 1.94
CA SER A 55 6.91 -17.17 1.51
C SER A 55 6.77 -16.88 0.01
N ARG A 56 7.56 -15.94 -0.49
CA ARG A 56 7.61 -15.62 -1.92
C ARG A 56 8.06 -16.83 -2.76
N ASN A 57 9.10 -17.52 -2.33
CA ASN A 57 9.64 -18.67 -3.05
C ASN A 57 8.66 -19.84 -3.03
N VAL A 58 8.04 -20.12 -1.89
CA VAL A 58 6.98 -21.13 -1.77
C VAL A 58 5.81 -20.83 -2.73
N MET A 59 5.34 -19.57 -2.76
CA MET A 59 4.27 -19.18 -3.69
C MET A 59 4.67 -19.38 -5.15
N ARG A 60 5.88 -18.98 -5.52
CA ARG A 60 6.39 -19.17 -6.89
C ARG A 60 6.52 -20.62 -7.28
N GLU A 61 7.07 -21.44 -6.41
CA GLU A 61 7.21 -22.88 -6.64
C GLU A 61 5.84 -23.54 -6.86
N LYS A 62 4.88 -23.28 -5.96
CA LYS A 62 3.55 -23.88 -6.05
C LYS A 62 2.77 -23.43 -7.29
N PHE A 63 2.90 -22.16 -7.68
CA PHE A 63 2.18 -21.62 -8.84
C PHE A 63 2.87 -21.94 -10.18
N SER A 64 4.18 -22.18 -10.20
CA SER A 64 4.88 -22.52 -11.45
C SER A 64 4.54 -23.91 -11.98
N ALA A 65 4.23 -24.86 -11.08
CA ALA A 65 4.07 -26.26 -11.43
C ALA A 65 2.71 -26.58 -12.11
N VAL A 66 1.63 -25.96 -11.66
CA VAL A 66 0.25 -26.34 -12.10
C VAL A 66 -0.52 -25.17 -12.70
N ILE A 67 -0.47 -24.01 -12.09
CA ILE A 67 -1.22 -22.83 -12.53
C ILE A 67 -0.28 -21.62 -12.51
N ARG A 68 -0.08 -21.01 -13.67
CA ARG A 68 0.78 -19.82 -13.76
C ARG A 68 0.11 -18.60 -13.16
N LYS A 69 0.46 -18.29 -11.90
CA LYS A 69 0.10 -17.04 -11.24
C LYS A 69 1.36 -16.21 -10.97
N PRO A 70 1.41 -14.96 -11.42
CA PRO A 70 2.52 -14.07 -11.08
C PRO A 70 2.56 -13.80 -9.58
N VAL A 71 3.77 -13.77 -9.01
CA VAL A 71 3.99 -13.39 -7.61
C VAL A 71 4.88 -12.16 -7.59
N PHE A 72 4.34 -11.05 -7.10
CA PHE A 72 5.07 -9.79 -6.98
C PHE A 72 5.39 -9.50 -5.52
N THR A 73 6.50 -8.83 -5.30
CA THR A 73 6.83 -8.29 -3.98
C THR A 73 6.45 -6.81 -3.95
N PHE A 74 5.66 -6.43 -2.97
CA PHE A 74 5.41 -5.04 -2.66
C PHE A 74 6.46 -4.57 -1.65
N TYR A 75 7.37 -3.76 -2.15
CA TYR A 75 8.34 -3.05 -1.33
C TYR A 75 8.03 -1.56 -1.40
N PHE A 76 7.90 -0.93 -0.25
CA PHE A 76 7.69 0.50 -0.15
C PHE A 76 8.43 1.05 1.08
N ASP A 77 9.19 2.10 0.85
CA ASP A 77 9.88 2.86 1.88
C ASP A 77 9.26 4.26 1.99
N ARG A 78 9.30 4.85 3.16
CA ARG A 78 8.77 6.20 3.45
C ARG A 78 9.33 7.28 2.53
N PHE A 79 10.56 7.12 2.05
CA PHE A 79 11.23 8.07 1.17
C PHE A 79 10.86 7.89 -0.31
N MET A 80 10.22 6.78 -0.66
CA MET A 80 9.77 6.54 -2.03
C MET A 80 8.64 7.49 -2.41
N LYS A 81 8.66 7.90 -3.68
CA LYS A 81 7.55 8.65 -4.28
C LYS A 81 6.44 7.70 -4.73
N ILE A 82 5.22 8.18 -4.62
CA ILE A 82 4.05 7.47 -5.13
C ILE A 82 3.69 8.09 -6.48
N ASP A 83 4.04 7.38 -7.52
CA ASP A 83 3.86 7.82 -8.91
C ASP A 83 2.87 6.94 -9.68
N SER A 84 2.63 7.30 -10.93
CA SER A 84 1.78 6.53 -11.84
C SER A 84 2.32 5.12 -12.10
N ALA A 85 3.63 4.91 -11.99
CA ALA A 85 4.26 3.61 -12.21
C ALA A 85 3.91 2.63 -11.09
N LEU A 86 4.00 3.08 -9.81
CA LEU A 86 3.61 2.28 -8.65
C LEU A 86 2.11 1.92 -8.73
N TYR A 87 1.25 2.93 -8.98
CA TYR A 87 -0.19 2.70 -9.14
C TYR A 87 -0.49 1.69 -10.27
N SER A 88 0.13 1.88 -11.45
CA SER A 88 -0.06 0.99 -12.60
C SER A 88 0.42 -0.43 -12.29
N LYS A 89 1.52 -0.59 -11.55
CA LYS A 89 2.03 -1.89 -11.12
C LYS A 89 1.04 -2.62 -10.22
N ILE A 90 0.46 -1.93 -9.24
CA ILE A 90 -0.53 -2.52 -8.32
C ILE A 90 -1.83 -2.85 -9.08
N LYS A 91 -2.31 -1.95 -9.94
CA LYS A 91 -3.48 -2.18 -10.78
C LYS A 91 -3.29 -3.40 -11.69
N LYS A 92 -2.18 -3.46 -12.41
CA LYS A 92 -1.83 -4.61 -13.26
C LYS A 92 -1.70 -5.91 -12.47
N SER A 93 -1.13 -5.86 -11.26
CA SER A 93 -1.04 -7.04 -10.38
C SER A 93 -2.42 -7.63 -10.10
N ARG A 94 -3.41 -6.79 -9.83
CA ARG A 94 -4.81 -7.22 -9.67
C ARG A 94 -5.36 -7.84 -10.96
N GLU A 95 -5.24 -7.14 -12.09
CA GLU A 95 -5.78 -7.58 -13.40
C GLU A 95 -5.15 -8.90 -13.86
N MET A 96 -3.87 -9.11 -13.60
CA MET A 96 -3.14 -10.33 -13.94
C MET A 96 -3.42 -11.49 -12.96
N LYS A 97 -4.33 -11.33 -12.01
CA LYS A 97 -4.61 -12.33 -10.96
C LYS A 97 -3.37 -12.71 -10.16
N ALA A 98 -2.47 -11.74 -9.96
CA ALA A 98 -1.22 -11.94 -9.26
C ALA A 98 -1.43 -11.95 -7.74
N VAL A 99 -0.53 -12.62 -7.05
CA VAL A 99 -0.41 -12.54 -5.60
C VAL A 99 0.69 -11.56 -5.25
N VAL A 100 0.39 -10.61 -4.36
CA VAL A 100 1.35 -9.63 -3.88
C VAL A 100 1.82 -10.03 -2.49
N VAL A 101 3.12 -10.23 -2.31
CA VAL A 101 3.71 -10.52 -1.00
C VAL A 101 4.36 -9.24 -0.46
N ALA A 102 4.10 -8.91 0.78
CA ALA A 102 4.57 -7.68 1.41
C ALA A 102 5.06 -7.92 2.84
N SER A 103 5.96 -7.05 3.31
CA SER A 103 6.28 -6.94 4.73
C SER A 103 5.33 -5.96 5.44
N PRO A 104 5.11 -6.09 6.74
CA PRO A 104 4.33 -5.14 7.52
C PRO A 104 4.89 -3.72 7.45
N THR A 105 6.21 -3.57 7.46
CA THR A 105 6.91 -2.29 7.32
C THR A 105 6.60 -1.58 6.02
N SER A 106 6.53 -2.30 4.89
CA SER A 106 6.17 -1.71 3.60
C SER A 106 4.73 -1.19 3.57
N VAL A 107 3.79 -1.96 4.14
CA VAL A 107 2.39 -1.55 4.24
C VAL A 107 2.24 -0.34 5.17
N LYS A 108 2.90 -0.36 6.33
CA LYS A 108 2.92 0.75 7.28
C LYS A 108 3.50 2.02 6.66
N SER A 109 4.65 1.92 5.99
CA SER A 109 5.30 3.05 5.32
C SER A 109 4.39 3.69 4.27
N PHE A 110 3.66 2.87 3.52
CA PHE A 110 2.69 3.37 2.53
C PHE A 110 1.52 4.12 3.19
N ILE A 111 0.95 3.57 4.27
CA ILE A 111 -0.15 4.23 5.01
C ILE A 111 0.34 5.53 5.64
N LEU A 112 1.55 5.54 6.24
CA LEU A 112 2.14 6.75 6.80
C LEU A 112 2.36 7.83 5.74
N LYS A 113 2.82 7.44 4.55
CA LYS A 113 2.97 8.35 3.42
C LYS A 113 1.64 8.96 2.98
N PHE A 114 0.57 8.17 2.98
CA PHE A 114 -0.78 8.68 2.72
C PHE A 114 -1.21 9.74 3.75
N VAL A 115 -1.00 9.49 5.05
CA VAL A 115 -1.32 10.44 6.11
C VAL A 115 -0.49 11.72 5.97
N GLU A 116 0.79 11.60 5.63
CA GLU A 116 1.66 12.75 5.37
C GLU A 116 1.14 13.60 4.20
N GLN A 117 0.78 12.97 3.09
CA GLN A 117 0.22 13.68 1.92
C GLN A 117 -1.12 14.35 2.25
N ALA A 118 -2.00 13.69 3.00
CA ALA A 118 -3.28 14.28 3.42
C ALA A 118 -3.06 15.54 4.28
N LYS A 119 -2.16 15.48 5.26
CA LYS A 119 -1.81 16.65 6.10
C LYS A 119 -1.19 17.80 5.30
N ASN A 120 -0.37 17.50 4.31
CA ASN A 120 0.23 18.53 3.45
C ASN A 120 -0.82 19.25 2.63
N LEU A 121 -1.79 18.52 2.07
CA LEU A 121 -2.92 19.10 1.33
C LEU A 121 -3.84 19.97 2.22
N GLU A 122 -4.05 19.59 3.48
CA GLU A 122 -4.81 20.40 4.44
C GLU A 122 -4.08 21.73 4.73
N LYS A 123 -2.80 21.69 5.03
CA LYS A 123 -1.97 22.89 5.28
C LYS A 123 -1.95 23.83 4.07
N GLU A 124 -1.90 23.30 2.85
CA GLU A 124 -1.94 24.11 1.63
C GLU A 124 -3.29 24.81 1.45
N LYS A 125 -4.40 24.15 1.79
CA LYS A 125 -5.74 24.76 1.77
C LYS A 125 -5.87 25.90 2.79
N GLU A 126 -5.39 25.70 4.01
CA GLU A 126 -5.39 26.72 5.06
C GLU A 126 -4.51 27.93 4.70
N ALA A 127 -3.33 27.71 4.12
CA ALA A 127 -2.43 28.77 3.66
C ALA A 127 -3.00 29.54 2.47
N GLY A 128 -3.79 28.90 1.62
CA GLY A 128 -4.47 29.52 0.48
C GLY A 128 -5.66 30.40 0.86
N THR A 129 -6.30 30.13 1.99
CA THR A 129 -7.49 30.89 2.45
C THR A 129 -7.12 32.12 3.31
N GLY A 130 -5.87 32.19 3.82
CA GLY A 130 -5.37 33.28 4.67
C GLY A 130 -4.74 34.47 3.92
N GLY A 131 -4.72 34.48 2.60
CA GLY A 131 -3.97 35.42 1.77
C GLY A 131 -4.70 36.68 1.29
N ALA A 132 -5.89 36.97 1.76
CA ALA A 132 -6.64 38.17 1.36
C ALA A 132 -6.77 39.20 2.51
N LYS A 133 -5.65 39.76 2.98
CA LYS A 133 -5.58 41.10 3.59
C LYS A 133 -4.14 41.39 4.09
N LYS A 134 -3.34 42.11 3.30
CA LYS A 134 -2.55 43.26 3.75
C LYS A 134 -1.59 43.75 2.66
N GLY A 135 -1.75 45.03 2.30
CA GLY A 135 -0.68 45.97 2.12
C GLY A 135 -0.05 46.09 0.73
N MET A 136 -0.64 46.95 -0.07
CA MET A 136 -0.03 47.71 -1.16
C MET A 136 1.08 48.59 -0.58
N LEU A 137 2.32 48.31 -0.91
CA LEU A 137 3.45 49.25 -1.20
C LEU A 137 4.80 48.50 -1.08
N GLY A 138 5.58 48.53 -2.16
CA GLY A 138 7.00 48.15 -2.07
C GLY A 138 7.58 47.43 -3.29
N GLY A 139 8.13 48.20 -4.23
CA GLY A 139 9.38 48.00 -4.94
C GLY A 139 9.58 46.87 -5.94
N LEU A 140 9.84 47.22 -7.16
CA LEU A 140 10.17 46.40 -8.35
C LEU A 140 11.28 45.33 -8.19
N GLY A 141 12.10 45.35 -7.15
CA GLY A 141 13.13 44.33 -6.88
C GLY A 141 12.57 43.02 -6.34
N PHE A 142 11.36 43.02 -5.77
CA PHE A 142 10.68 41.89 -5.13
C PHE A 142 9.97 40.96 -6.11
N MET A 143 9.76 41.41 -7.36
CA MET A 143 9.03 40.62 -8.37
C MET A 143 9.83 39.44 -8.93
N ARG A 144 11.14 39.56 -9.09
CA ARG A 144 11.98 38.51 -9.66
C ARG A 144 12.14 37.33 -8.73
N ASP A 145 12.23 37.59 -7.43
CA ASP A 145 12.36 36.55 -6.39
C ASP A 145 11.02 35.87 -6.09
N LYS A 146 9.90 36.62 -6.22
CA LYS A 146 8.54 36.04 -6.11
C LYS A 146 8.16 35.18 -7.29
N MET A 147 8.57 35.51 -8.53
CA MET A 147 8.26 34.69 -9.70
C MET A 147 8.96 33.33 -9.65
N SER A 148 10.21 33.27 -9.24
CA SER A 148 10.92 31.99 -9.08
C SER A 148 10.32 31.13 -7.96
N LYS A 149 9.86 31.73 -6.85
CA LYS A 149 9.18 31.05 -5.75
C LYS A 149 7.75 30.61 -6.11
N VAL A 150 7.03 31.39 -6.94
CA VAL A 150 5.67 31.06 -7.39
C VAL A 150 5.69 29.95 -8.43
N ILE A 151 6.64 29.97 -9.37
CA ILE A 151 6.83 28.88 -10.35
C ILE A 151 7.25 27.59 -9.65
N GLY A 152 8.14 27.66 -8.66
CA GLY A 152 8.53 26.53 -7.84
C GLY A 152 7.37 25.97 -6.99
N LYS A 153 6.56 26.84 -6.36
CA LYS A 153 5.35 26.44 -5.63
C LYS A 153 4.27 25.83 -6.52
N LYS A 154 4.02 26.40 -7.71
CA LYS A 154 3.01 25.87 -8.63
C LYS A 154 3.39 24.47 -9.13
N LYS A 155 4.64 24.26 -9.50
CA LYS A 155 5.16 22.95 -9.92
C LYS A 155 5.20 21.95 -8.75
N PHE A 156 5.49 22.40 -7.54
CA PHE A 156 5.46 21.59 -6.33
C PHE A 156 4.03 21.16 -5.98
N ASN A 157 3.05 22.06 -6.08
CA ASN A 157 1.64 21.74 -5.81
C ASN A 157 1.06 20.77 -6.83
N GLU A 158 1.41 20.87 -8.11
CA GLU A 158 0.97 19.92 -9.15
C GLU A 158 1.54 18.52 -8.90
N VAL A 159 2.81 18.41 -8.50
CA VAL A 159 3.46 17.13 -8.14
C VAL A 159 2.83 16.55 -6.87
N SER A 160 2.60 17.36 -5.85
CA SER A 160 1.97 16.94 -4.59
C SER A 160 0.54 16.45 -4.81
N MET A 161 -0.25 17.13 -5.63
CA MET A 161 -1.60 16.68 -6.00
C MET A 161 -1.59 15.36 -6.80
N GLY A 162 -0.61 15.18 -7.69
CA GLY A 162 -0.43 13.94 -8.44
C GLY A 162 -0.08 12.76 -7.53
N GLU A 163 0.87 12.94 -6.62
CA GLU A 163 1.23 11.91 -5.63
C GLU A 163 0.05 11.54 -4.74
N ALA A 164 -0.70 12.54 -4.24
CA ALA A 164 -1.88 12.31 -3.40
C ALA A 164 -2.99 11.56 -4.14
N TYR A 165 -3.20 11.86 -5.43
CA TYR A 165 -4.13 11.13 -6.27
C TYR A 165 -3.75 9.66 -6.41
N TYR A 166 -2.51 9.35 -6.84
CA TYR A 166 -2.06 7.96 -7.00
C TYR A 166 -2.03 7.21 -5.67
N CYS A 167 -1.70 7.90 -4.59
CA CYS A 167 -1.74 7.32 -3.24
C CYS A 167 -3.17 6.91 -2.86
N THR A 168 -4.13 7.79 -3.09
CA THR A 168 -5.54 7.54 -2.80
C THR A 168 -6.10 6.39 -3.64
N GLU A 169 -5.80 6.37 -4.95
CA GLU A 169 -6.25 5.31 -5.84
C GLU A 169 -5.62 3.95 -5.49
N THR A 170 -4.34 3.93 -5.13
CA THR A 170 -3.68 2.71 -4.65
C THR A 170 -4.29 2.22 -3.34
N LEU A 171 -4.58 3.13 -2.41
CA LEU A 171 -5.23 2.77 -1.14
C LEU A 171 -6.65 2.21 -1.34
N LYS A 172 -7.40 2.73 -2.31
CA LYS A 172 -8.71 2.14 -2.69
C LYS A 172 -8.57 0.69 -3.15
N ILE A 173 -7.54 0.39 -3.96
CA ILE A 173 -7.26 -0.98 -4.41
C ILE A 173 -6.92 -1.88 -3.20
N PHE A 174 -6.11 -1.40 -2.26
CA PHE A 174 -5.78 -2.16 -1.04
C PHE A 174 -7.02 -2.41 -0.17
N ARG A 175 -7.86 -1.40 0.04
CA ARG A 175 -9.08 -1.52 0.86
C ARG A 175 -10.14 -2.42 0.25
N SER A 176 -10.22 -2.49 -1.07
CA SER A 176 -11.13 -3.42 -1.78
C SER A 176 -10.53 -4.80 -1.99
N GLY A 177 -9.28 -5.00 -1.60
CA GLY A 177 -8.55 -6.25 -1.75
C GLY A 177 -8.74 -7.21 -0.59
N VAL A 178 -8.13 -8.39 -0.72
CA VAL A 178 -8.07 -9.39 0.34
C VAL A 178 -6.67 -9.43 0.93
N LEU A 179 -6.60 -9.35 2.25
CA LEU A 179 -5.37 -9.39 3.01
C LEU A 179 -5.26 -10.74 3.74
N LEU A 180 -4.22 -11.49 3.41
CA LEU A 180 -3.83 -12.72 4.09
C LEU A 180 -2.68 -12.40 5.04
N LEU A 181 -2.89 -12.54 6.34
CA LEU A 181 -1.88 -12.33 7.36
C LEU A 181 -1.36 -13.68 7.85
N ASP A 182 -0.06 -13.89 7.76
CA ASP A 182 0.61 -15.05 8.39
C ASP A 182 1.31 -14.60 9.69
N GLU A 183 1.44 -15.48 10.66
CA GLU A 183 2.00 -15.19 12.00
C GLU A 183 1.35 -13.96 12.66
N VAL A 184 0.02 -13.95 12.72
CA VAL A 184 -0.79 -12.80 13.22
C VAL A 184 -0.42 -12.40 14.63
N ASP A 185 -0.08 -13.36 15.49
CA ASP A 185 0.40 -13.16 16.85
C ASP A 185 1.70 -12.34 16.91
N LEU A 186 2.59 -12.52 15.93
CA LEU A 186 3.80 -11.70 15.81
C LEU A 186 3.49 -10.34 15.17
N LEU A 187 2.69 -10.32 14.10
CA LEU A 187 2.36 -9.10 13.37
C LEU A 187 1.57 -8.09 14.19
N LEU A 188 0.69 -8.56 15.06
CA LEU A 188 -0.17 -7.73 15.90
C LEU A 188 0.28 -7.65 17.37
N HIS A 189 1.46 -8.19 17.69
CA HIS A 189 1.97 -8.16 19.07
C HIS A 189 2.23 -6.72 19.52
N PRO A 190 1.70 -6.26 20.67
CA PRO A 190 1.77 -4.86 21.06
C PRO A 190 3.19 -4.33 21.30
N LEU A 191 4.16 -5.19 21.61
CA LEU A 191 5.55 -4.80 21.87
C LEU A 191 6.55 -5.21 20.78
N LYS A 192 6.21 -6.19 19.94
CA LYS A 192 7.14 -6.77 18.96
C LYS A 192 6.72 -6.50 17.52
N SER A 193 5.51 -6.03 17.32
CA SER A 193 4.96 -5.80 15.99
C SER A 193 5.73 -4.70 15.26
N GLU A 194 6.10 -4.97 14.02
CA GLU A 194 6.61 -3.95 13.09
C GLU A 194 5.54 -2.90 12.74
N LEU A 195 4.29 -3.16 13.09
CA LEU A 195 3.17 -2.22 12.90
C LEU A 195 3.00 -1.24 14.06
N ASN A 196 3.74 -1.41 15.18
CA ASN A 196 3.70 -0.46 16.28
C ASN A 196 4.24 0.92 15.86
N TRP A 197 3.63 1.93 16.43
CA TRP A 197 3.89 3.36 16.19
C TRP A 197 4.83 3.91 17.25
#